data_d8df05563422bcd26f4d76d6f1aaf061
#
_entry.id   d8df05563422bcd26f4d76d6f1aaf061
#
_cell.length_a   1.000
_cell.length_b   1.000
_cell.length_c   1.000
_cell.angle_alpha   90.00
_cell.angle_beta   90.00
_cell.angle_gamma   90.00
#
_symmetry.space_group_name_H-M   'P 1'
#
loop_
_entity.id
_entity.type
_entity.pdbx_description
1 polymer ?
#
loop_
_entity_poly.entity_id
_entity_poly.type
_entity_poly.pdbx_seq_one_letter_code
_entity_poly.pdbx_strand_id
1 'polypeptide(L)'
;MRSSAASDVYKRQLVYWVTGAESGCAVNKSCQNKKYDGGFTVDTNYTQNELKAAIKAGEFTFHKVNGVVRVLEDINSMVTTSDTCGDVFKDNQTIRVIDQLGNDDAVLFNTKYLGVVPNNASGRTSLWSDLVKIRTQLQELGAIEGFTDSDVTVAQGDSKKAVVITSAITVVNAMGKLYETVTVA
;
A
#
# COMPACT_ATOMS: atom_id res chain seq x y z
N MET A 1 15.80 9.42 5.22
CA MET A 1 15.31 10.81 5.16
C MET A 1 16.49 11.78 5.21
N ARG A 2 16.66 12.59 4.18
CA ARG A 2 17.67 13.65 4.20
C ARG A 2 17.10 14.89 4.86
N SER A 3 17.72 15.34 5.95
CA SER A 3 17.60 16.67 6.50
C SER A 3 19.01 17.21 6.69
N SER A 4 19.42 18.12 5.84
CA SER A 4 20.69 18.83 6.02
C SER A 4 20.52 19.81 7.17
N ALA A 5 21.21 19.71 8.27
CA ALA A 5 21.26 20.63 9.40
C ALA A 5 20.16 20.52 10.47
N ALA A 6 19.25 19.56 10.45
CA ALA A 6 18.40 19.32 11.61
C ALA A 6 19.15 18.47 12.65
N SER A 7 19.05 18.84 13.93
CA SER A 7 19.52 18.00 15.02
C SER A 7 18.81 16.65 14.98
N ASP A 8 19.39 15.60 15.58
CA ASP A 8 18.78 14.25 15.61
C ASP A 8 17.33 14.25 16.17
N VAL A 9 16.98 15.24 16.98
CA VAL A 9 15.62 15.44 17.49
C VAL A 9 14.65 15.79 16.36
N TYR A 10 15.00 16.68 15.44
CA TYR A 10 14.14 17.08 14.32
C TYR A 10 13.95 15.92 13.29
N LYS A 11 14.98 15.13 13.07
CA LYS A 11 14.89 13.93 12.22
C LYS A 11 13.89 12.93 12.79
N ARG A 12 13.91 12.70 14.10
CA ARG A 12 12.96 11.80 14.78
C ARG A 12 11.52 12.30 14.67
N GLN A 13 11.30 13.61 14.79
CA GLN A 13 9.96 14.18 14.68
C GLN A 13 9.36 14.07 13.29
N LEU A 14 10.16 14.20 12.24
CA LEU A 14 9.70 13.97 10.87
C LEU A 14 9.31 12.51 10.65
N VAL A 15 10.04 11.56 11.25
CA VAL A 15 9.68 10.13 11.24
C VAL A 15 8.30 9.93 11.86
N TYR A 16 8.02 10.53 13.01
CA TYR A 16 6.70 10.42 13.65
C TYR A 16 5.58 11.00 12.79
N TRP A 17 5.83 12.13 12.14
CA TRP A 17 4.84 12.71 11.21
C TRP A 17 4.56 11.78 10.03
N VAL A 18 5.61 11.23 9.39
CA VAL A 18 5.47 10.27 8.28
C VAL A 18 4.72 9.03 8.75
N THR A 19 5.09 8.46 9.90
CA THR A 19 4.40 7.29 10.45
C THR A 19 2.91 7.59 10.69
N GLY A 20 2.58 8.75 11.24
CA GLY A 20 1.18 9.17 11.44
C GLY A 20 0.45 9.40 10.12
N ALA A 21 1.12 9.97 9.12
CA ALA A 21 0.55 10.20 7.80
C ALA A 21 0.23 8.87 7.08
N GLU A 22 1.17 7.91 7.12
CA GLU A 22 1.03 6.58 6.51
C GLU A 22 -0.04 5.74 7.23
N SER A 23 -0.01 5.71 8.58
CA SER A 23 -0.99 4.97 9.37
C SER A 23 -2.42 5.51 9.25
N GLY A 24 -2.56 6.82 9.03
CA GLY A 24 -3.86 7.48 8.83
C GLY A 24 -4.32 7.51 7.37
N CYS A 25 -3.55 6.95 6.44
CA CYS A 25 -3.91 6.93 5.03
C CYS A 25 -4.88 5.78 4.75
N ALA A 26 -6.02 6.08 4.13
CA ALA A 26 -6.99 5.05 3.75
C ALA A 26 -6.39 4.09 2.71
N VAL A 27 -6.86 2.85 2.72
CA VAL A 27 -6.36 1.76 1.87
C VAL A 27 -6.41 2.09 0.37
N ASN A 28 -7.41 2.86 -0.07
CA ASN A 28 -7.60 3.31 -1.46
C ASN A 28 -6.98 4.70 -1.74
N LYS A 29 -6.09 5.20 -0.88
CA LYS A 29 -5.45 6.52 -1.01
C LYS A 29 -3.94 6.39 -0.94
N SER A 30 -3.26 7.44 -1.42
CA SER A 30 -1.82 7.59 -1.33
C SER A 30 -1.46 8.80 -0.46
N CYS A 31 -0.34 8.73 0.24
CA CYS A 31 0.27 9.88 0.92
C CYS A 31 1.00 10.82 -0.06
N GLN A 32 1.13 10.46 -1.33
CA GLN A 32 1.70 11.36 -2.33
C GLN A 32 0.98 12.70 -2.36
N ASN A 33 1.73 13.79 -2.48
CA ASN A 33 1.22 15.17 -2.47
C ASN A 33 0.53 15.60 -1.16
N LYS A 34 0.55 14.79 -0.10
CA LYS A 34 0.03 15.18 1.21
C LYS A 34 0.79 16.39 1.74
N LYS A 35 0.05 17.42 2.16
CA LYS A 35 0.63 18.62 2.77
C LYS A 35 1.28 18.27 4.10
N TYR A 36 2.51 18.75 4.31
CA TYR A 36 3.13 18.72 5.62
C TYR A 36 2.52 19.81 6.50
N ASP A 37 1.96 19.41 7.63
CA ASP A 37 1.32 20.26 8.63
C ASP A 37 2.01 20.16 10.01
N GLY A 38 3.22 19.56 10.04
CA GLY A 38 4.01 19.48 11.26
C GLY A 38 4.60 20.83 11.67
N GLY A 39 5.00 20.93 12.95
CA GLY A 39 5.52 22.18 13.54
C GLY A 39 6.98 22.52 13.20
N PHE A 40 7.68 21.72 12.37
CA PHE A 40 9.10 21.90 12.08
C PHE A 40 9.33 22.29 10.63
N THR A 41 10.41 23.06 10.39
CA THR A 41 10.83 23.39 9.03
C THR A 41 11.49 22.17 8.38
N VAL A 42 10.95 21.74 7.25
CA VAL A 42 11.54 20.69 6.41
C VAL A 42 12.36 21.36 5.31
N ASP A 43 13.61 20.90 5.15
CA ASP A 43 14.45 21.34 4.05
C ASP A 43 13.90 20.75 2.74
N THR A 44 13.63 21.61 1.77
CA THR A 44 13.11 21.27 0.45
C THR A 44 13.95 21.90 -0.66
N ASN A 45 15.16 22.36 -0.33
CA ASN A 45 16.06 23.01 -1.28
C ASN A 45 16.86 21.97 -2.07
N TYR A 46 16.17 21.17 -2.88
CA TYR A 46 16.74 20.15 -3.73
C TYR A 46 16.56 20.47 -5.21
N THR A 47 17.57 20.13 -5.99
CA THR A 47 17.46 20.13 -7.45
C THR A 47 16.60 18.95 -7.94
N GLN A 48 16.08 19.05 -9.16
CA GLN A 48 15.31 17.93 -9.76
C GLN A 48 16.13 16.63 -9.88
N ASN A 49 17.43 16.74 -10.07
CA ASN A 49 18.31 15.56 -10.17
C ASN A 49 18.49 14.88 -8.80
N GLU A 50 18.59 15.67 -7.72
CA GLU A 50 18.67 15.13 -6.35
C GLU A 50 17.35 14.47 -5.97
N LEU A 51 16.20 15.05 -6.27
CA LEU A 51 14.91 14.44 -6.02
C LEU A 51 14.74 13.10 -6.78
N LYS A 52 15.14 13.06 -8.07
CA LYS A 52 15.14 11.81 -8.84
C LYS A 52 16.07 10.76 -8.27
N ALA A 53 17.25 11.16 -7.78
CA ALA A 53 18.21 10.25 -7.14
C ALA A 53 17.65 9.69 -5.83
N ALA A 54 16.99 10.53 -5.01
CA ALA A 54 16.36 10.13 -3.77
C ALA A 54 15.24 9.10 -4.00
N ILE A 55 14.36 9.32 -4.98
CA ILE A 55 13.32 8.34 -5.36
C ILE A 55 13.95 7.01 -5.78
N LYS A 56 14.99 7.03 -6.62
CA LYS A 56 15.70 5.81 -7.03
C LYS A 56 16.37 5.08 -5.87
N ALA A 57 16.78 5.81 -4.84
CA ALA A 57 17.37 5.26 -3.63
C ALA A 57 16.31 4.76 -2.61
N GLY A 58 15.01 4.84 -2.93
CA GLY A 58 13.92 4.46 -2.03
C GLY A 58 13.77 5.42 -0.85
N GLU A 59 14.13 6.68 -1.02
CA GLU A 59 14.01 7.68 0.04
C GLU A 59 12.64 8.36 -0.02
N PHE A 60 11.91 8.35 1.09
CA PHE A 60 10.69 9.13 1.26
C PHE A 60 11.07 10.60 1.44
N THR A 61 10.70 11.45 0.49
CA THR A 61 11.16 12.84 0.42
C THR A 61 10.01 13.84 0.31
N PHE A 62 10.35 15.11 0.61
CA PHE A 62 9.43 16.24 0.49
C PHE A 62 9.91 17.22 -0.57
N HIS A 63 8.97 17.90 -1.18
CA HIS A 63 9.23 18.99 -2.10
C HIS A 63 8.34 20.20 -1.80
N LYS A 64 8.64 21.33 -2.40
CA LYS A 64 7.85 22.55 -2.21
C LYS A 64 7.08 22.89 -3.48
N VAL A 65 5.76 23.00 -3.38
CA VAL A 65 4.86 23.38 -4.46
C VAL A 65 4.09 24.63 -4.03
N ASN A 66 4.24 25.73 -4.76
CA ASN A 66 3.57 27.01 -4.45
C ASN A 66 3.73 27.46 -2.99
N GLY A 67 4.95 27.32 -2.45
CA GLY A 67 5.24 27.68 -1.07
C GLY A 67 4.86 26.64 0.00
N VAL A 68 4.16 25.56 -0.36
CA VAL A 68 3.70 24.51 0.53
C VAL A 68 4.58 23.27 0.44
N VAL A 69 5.05 22.77 1.58
CA VAL A 69 5.80 21.51 1.68
C VAL A 69 4.84 20.33 1.53
N ARG A 70 5.17 19.40 0.65
CA ARG A 70 4.36 18.21 0.35
C ARG A 70 5.22 16.97 0.19
N VAL A 71 4.62 15.80 0.42
CA VAL A 71 5.23 14.51 0.10
C VAL A 71 5.44 14.41 -1.41
N LEU A 72 6.64 14.03 -1.84
CA LEU A 72 6.97 13.92 -3.27
C LEU A 72 6.37 12.64 -3.87
N GLU A 73 6.73 11.49 -3.34
CA GLU A 73 6.17 10.19 -3.71
C GLU A 73 5.95 9.33 -2.47
N ASP A 74 4.92 8.49 -2.52
CA ASP A 74 4.51 7.56 -1.44
C ASP A 74 5.16 6.20 -1.67
N ILE A 75 6.48 6.14 -1.45
CA ILE A 75 7.30 4.95 -1.69
C ILE A 75 8.00 4.46 -0.44
N ASN A 76 8.31 3.17 -0.41
CA ASN A 76 9.12 2.55 0.63
C ASN A 76 10.61 2.45 0.21
N SER A 77 11.44 1.86 1.08
CA SER A 77 12.88 1.72 0.87
C SER A 77 13.29 0.58 -0.06
N MET A 78 12.33 -0.11 -0.70
CA MET A 78 12.63 -1.18 -1.63
C MET A 78 13.23 -0.63 -2.93
N VAL A 79 14.45 -1.04 -3.27
CA VAL A 79 15.16 -0.62 -4.49
C VAL A 79 15.50 -1.77 -5.42
N THR A 80 15.46 -3.01 -4.90
CA THR A 80 15.77 -4.22 -5.66
C THR A 80 14.49 -4.95 -6.03
N THR A 81 14.35 -5.32 -7.28
CA THR A 81 13.21 -6.10 -7.80
C THR A 81 13.66 -7.50 -8.20
N SER A 82 12.70 -8.43 -8.22
CA SER A 82 12.87 -9.80 -8.70
C SER A 82 11.63 -10.23 -9.47
N ASP A 83 11.64 -11.41 -10.07
CA ASP A 83 10.49 -11.96 -10.81
C ASP A 83 9.24 -12.13 -9.92
N THR A 84 9.43 -12.32 -8.62
CA THR A 84 8.36 -12.48 -7.63
C THR A 84 8.04 -11.20 -6.85
N CYS A 85 8.87 -10.16 -6.98
CA CYS A 85 8.73 -8.90 -6.26
C CYS A 85 9.06 -7.74 -7.21
N GLY A 86 8.07 -7.33 -8.00
CA GLY A 86 8.20 -6.29 -9.03
C GLY A 86 8.13 -4.87 -8.47
N ASP A 87 8.19 -3.88 -9.37
CA ASP A 87 8.17 -2.45 -9.02
C ASP A 87 6.91 -2.01 -8.27
N VAL A 88 5.80 -2.71 -8.42
CA VAL A 88 4.54 -2.41 -7.75
C VAL A 88 4.65 -2.43 -6.22
N PHE A 89 5.57 -3.24 -5.68
CA PHE A 89 5.82 -3.34 -4.24
C PHE A 89 6.64 -2.17 -3.66
N LYS A 90 7.14 -1.27 -4.50
CA LYS A 90 7.79 -0.02 -4.05
C LYS A 90 6.78 1.01 -3.55
N ASP A 91 5.53 0.90 -3.95
CA ASP A 91 4.46 1.82 -3.60
C ASP A 91 3.84 1.44 -2.25
N ASN A 92 3.79 2.38 -1.30
CA ASN A 92 3.21 2.15 0.02
C ASN A 92 1.72 1.87 -0.04
N GLN A 93 1.00 2.45 -1.00
CA GLN A 93 -0.42 2.16 -1.19
C GLN A 93 -0.64 0.69 -1.55
N THR A 94 0.19 0.10 -2.41
CA THR A 94 0.16 -1.33 -2.74
C THR A 94 0.35 -2.18 -1.48
N ILE A 95 1.34 -1.85 -0.66
CA ILE A 95 1.59 -2.58 0.59
C ILE A 95 0.39 -2.46 1.55
N ARG A 96 -0.21 -1.27 1.69
CA ARG A 96 -1.41 -1.09 2.54
C ARG A 96 -2.58 -1.97 2.09
N VAL A 97 -2.80 -2.10 0.78
CA VAL A 97 -3.87 -2.97 0.25
C VAL A 97 -3.60 -4.43 0.59
N ILE A 98 -2.37 -4.90 0.42
CA ILE A 98 -1.97 -6.28 0.71
C ILE A 98 -2.07 -6.57 2.21
N ASP A 99 -1.59 -5.66 3.06
CA ASP A 99 -1.65 -5.79 4.52
C ASP A 99 -3.09 -5.77 5.02
N GLN A 100 -3.94 -4.89 4.48
CA GLN A 100 -5.37 -4.86 4.80
C GLN A 100 -6.03 -6.20 4.46
N LEU A 101 -5.78 -6.71 3.26
CA LEU A 101 -6.32 -7.99 2.81
C LEU A 101 -5.89 -9.14 3.73
N GLY A 102 -4.59 -9.21 4.06
CA GLY A 102 -4.06 -10.24 4.96
C GLY A 102 -4.66 -10.16 6.37
N ASN A 103 -4.84 -8.95 6.90
CA ASN A 103 -5.46 -8.73 8.20
C ASN A 103 -6.95 -9.12 8.20
N ASP A 104 -7.70 -8.74 7.16
CA ASP A 104 -9.12 -9.07 7.05
C ASP A 104 -9.34 -10.58 6.95
N ASP A 105 -8.51 -11.28 6.15
CA ASP A 105 -8.53 -12.74 6.05
C ASP A 105 -8.20 -13.41 7.39
N ALA A 106 -7.19 -12.91 8.11
CA ALA A 106 -6.80 -13.43 9.41
C ALA A 106 -7.90 -13.23 10.45
N VAL A 107 -8.51 -12.04 10.49
CA VAL A 107 -9.63 -11.73 11.40
C VAL A 107 -10.84 -12.62 11.09
N LEU A 108 -11.21 -12.72 9.81
CA LEU A 108 -12.30 -13.58 9.37
C LEU A 108 -12.07 -15.04 9.81
N PHE A 109 -10.89 -15.57 9.50
CA PHE A 109 -10.57 -16.97 9.82
C PHE A 109 -10.58 -17.21 11.34
N ASN A 110 -9.93 -16.35 12.11
CA ASN A 110 -9.81 -16.51 13.57
C ASN A 110 -11.14 -16.37 14.30
N THR A 111 -12.04 -15.52 13.82
CA THR A 111 -13.30 -15.22 14.52
C THR A 111 -14.43 -16.16 14.12
N LYS A 112 -14.43 -16.68 12.89
CA LYS A 112 -15.57 -17.43 12.37
C LYS A 112 -15.27 -18.90 12.07
N TYR A 113 -14.05 -19.24 11.68
CA TYR A 113 -13.71 -20.57 11.14
C TYR A 113 -12.84 -21.41 12.07
N LEU A 114 -11.86 -20.79 12.73
CA LEU A 114 -10.84 -21.49 13.52
C LEU A 114 -11.49 -22.29 14.66
N GLY A 115 -11.39 -23.62 14.60
CA GLY A 115 -11.91 -24.53 15.61
C GLY A 115 -13.44 -24.68 15.63
N VAL A 116 -14.18 -23.98 14.76
CA VAL A 116 -15.65 -23.95 14.73
C VAL A 116 -16.20 -24.65 13.48
N VAL A 117 -15.70 -24.30 12.30
CA VAL A 117 -16.22 -24.83 11.03
C VAL A 117 -15.43 -26.06 10.59
N PRO A 118 -16.11 -27.18 10.25
CA PRO A 118 -15.42 -28.37 9.74
C PRO A 118 -14.70 -28.11 8.41
N ASN A 119 -13.48 -28.63 8.26
CA ASN A 119 -12.73 -28.58 7.01
C ASN A 119 -13.23 -29.63 6.00
N ASN A 120 -14.47 -29.48 5.56
CA ASN A 120 -15.09 -30.27 4.47
C ASN A 120 -15.44 -29.35 3.29
N ALA A 121 -16.01 -29.90 2.23
CA ALA A 121 -16.37 -29.13 1.03
C ALA A 121 -17.29 -27.96 1.37
N SER A 122 -18.33 -28.16 2.18
CA SER A 122 -19.27 -27.09 2.58
C SER A 122 -18.59 -25.99 3.40
N GLY A 123 -17.75 -26.36 4.38
CA GLY A 123 -17.00 -25.40 5.20
C GLY A 123 -16.05 -24.55 4.34
N ARG A 124 -15.34 -25.16 3.39
CA ARG A 124 -14.47 -24.45 2.44
C ARG A 124 -15.23 -23.53 1.49
N THR A 125 -16.43 -23.95 1.02
CA THR A 125 -17.29 -23.09 0.21
C THR A 125 -17.79 -21.88 1.00
N SER A 126 -18.14 -22.06 2.28
CA SER A 126 -18.52 -20.95 3.15
C SER A 126 -17.37 -19.96 3.35
N LEU A 127 -16.16 -20.45 3.61
CA LEU A 127 -14.97 -19.61 3.71
C LEU A 127 -14.70 -18.85 2.41
N TRP A 128 -14.74 -19.55 1.27
CA TRP A 128 -14.60 -18.94 -0.06
C TRP A 128 -15.60 -17.78 -0.26
N SER A 129 -16.87 -18.00 0.05
CA SER A 129 -17.91 -16.97 -0.10
C SER A 129 -17.64 -15.71 0.75
N ASP A 130 -17.14 -15.88 1.98
CA ASP A 130 -16.81 -14.73 2.83
C ASP A 130 -15.53 -14.02 2.37
N LEU A 131 -14.54 -14.76 1.87
CA LEU A 131 -13.34 -14.19 1.27
C LEU A 131 -13.65 -13.36 0.01
N VAL A 132 -14.54 -13.86 -0.86
CA VAL A 132 -15.04 -13.13 -2.03
C VAL A 132 -15.67 -11.81 -1.62
N LYS A 133 -16.49 -11.79 -0.56
CA LYS A 133 -17.10 -10.54 -0.07
C LYS A 133 -16.06 -9.50 0.36
N ILE A 134 -14.98 -9.91 1.03
CA ILE A 134 -13.89 -9.00 1.43
C ILE A 134 -13.26 -8.36 0.19
N ARG A 135 -12.96 -9.14 -0.85
CA ARG A 135 -12.36 -8.61 -2.09
C ARG A 135 -13.33 -7.70 -2.84
N THR A 136 -14.61 -8.08 -2.90
CA THR A 136 -15.66 -7.23 -3.49
C THR A 136 -15.74 -5.87 -2.78
N GLN A 137 -15.68 -5.85 -1.46
CA GLN A 137 -15.65 -4.60 -0.68
C GLN A 137 -14.40 -3.75 -0.99
N LEU A 138 -13.22 -4.36 -1.13
CA LEU A 138 -12.01 -3.64 -1.54
C LEU A 138 -12.14 -3.08 -2.96
N GLN A 139 -12.80 -3.79 -3.87
CA GLN A 139 -13.09 -3.31 -5.22
C GLN A 139 -14.10 -2.15 -5.21
N GLU A 140 -15.17 -2.23 -4.42
CA GLU A 140 -16.13 -1.14 -4.24
C GLU A 140 -15.49 0.12 -3.66
N LEU A 141 -14.50 -0.04 -2.78
CA LEU A 141 -13.68 1.07 -2.26
C LEU A 141 -12.71 1.64 -3.31
N GLY A 142 -12.49 0.96 -4.43
CA GLY A 142 -11.51 1.33 -5.44
C GLY A 142 -10.06 1.08 -5.01
N ALA A 143 -9.82 0.14 -4.12
CA ALA A 143 -8.48 -0.29 -3.72
C ALA A 143 -7.90 -1.37 -4.66
N ILE A 144 -8.78 -2.18 -5.25
CA ILE A 144 -8.45 -3.17 -6.29
C ILE A 144 -9.42 -3.05 -7.46
N GLU A 145 -9.07 -3.63 -8.60
CA GLU A 145 -9.92 -3.64 -9.79
C GLU A 145 -9.93 -5.01 -10.48
N GLY A 146 -10.94 -5.23 -11.32
CA GLY A 146 -11.06 -6.43 -12.18
C GLY A 146 -11.24 -7.74 -11.42
N PHE A 147 -11.55 -7.69 -10.11
CA PHE A 147 -11.73 -8.88 -9.28
C PHE A 147 -13.00 -9.65 -9.68
N THR A 148 -12.87 -10.96 -9.77
CA THR A 148 -13.95 -11.90 -9.98
C THR A 148 -13.90 -13.04 -8.97
N ASP A 149 -14.99 -13.71 -8.74
CA ASP A 149 -15.09 -14.84 -7.79
C ASP A 149 -14.10 -15.97 -8.08
N SER A 150 -13.70 -16.15 -9.36
CA SER A 150 -12.72 -17.14 -9.80
C SER A 150 -11.29 -16.83 -9.39
N ASP A 151 -10.98 -15.58 -8.97
CA ASP A 151 -9.65 -15.15 -8.53
C ASP A 151 -9.33 -15.61 -7.12
N VAL A 152 -10.30 -16.20 -6.41
CA VAL A 152 -10.11 -16.80 -5.09
C VAL A 152 -10.42 -18.29 -5.14
N THR A 153 -9.51 -19.10 -4.61
CA THR A 153 -9.72 -20.54 -4.41
C THR A 153 -9.45 -20.92 -2.96
N VAL A 154 -10.23 -21.87 -2.45
CA VAL A 154 -10.05 -22.46 -1.12
C VAL A 154 -9.96 -23.96 -1.24
N ALA A 155 -8.80 -24.49 -0.92
CA ALA A 155 -8.50 -25.92 -1.01
C ALA A 155 -8.16 -26.51 0.37
N GLN A 156 -8.22 -27.83 0.50
CA GLN A 156 -7.66 -28.52 1.64
C GLN A 156 -6.12 -28.45 1.53
N GLY A 157 -5.45 -28.13 2.64
CA GLY A 157 -4.00 -28.19 2.72
C GLY A 157 -3.48 -29.59 3.04
N ASP A 158 -2.20 -29.67 3.39
CA ASP A 158 -1.46 -30.93 3.62
C ASP A 158 -1.99 -31.78 4.77
N SER A 159 -2.78 -31.21 5.64
CA SER A 159 -3.43 -31.94 6.76
C SER A 159 -4.94 -31.75 6.74
N LYS A 160 -5.66 -32.64 7.46
CA LYS A 160 -7.11 -32.54 7.62
C LYS A 160 -7.57 -31.24 8.28
N LYS A 161 -6.68 -30.56 9.00
CA LYS A 161 -6.96 -29.28 9.69
C LYS A 161 -6.50 -28.05 8.89
N ALA A 162 -5.73 -28.24 7.81
CA ALA A 162 -5.17 -27.15 7.03
C ALA A 162 -6.09 -26.77 5.88
N VAL A 163 -6.18 -25.46 5.63
CA VAL A 163 -6.85 -24.86 4.47
C VAL A 163 -5.83 -23.99 3.75
N VAL A 164 -5.81 -24.03 2.44
CA VAL A 164 -4.99 -23.18 1.58
C VAL A 164 -5.91 -22.24 0.81
N ILE A 165 -5.60 -20.96 0.88
CA ILE A 165 -6.25 -19.90 0.12
C ILE A 165 -5.27 -19.42 -0.94
N THR A 166 -5.71 -19.35 -2.20
CA THR A 166 -4.98 -18.67 -3.27
C THR A 166 -5.86 -17.53 -3.78
N SER A 167 -5.30 -16.34 -3.88
CA SER A 167 -6.03 -15.16 -4.31
C SER A 167 -5.17 -14.32 -5.27
N ALA A 168 -5.77 -13.90 -6.39
CA ALA A 168 -5.18 -12.92 -7.30
C ALA A 168 -5.93 -11.59 -7.16
N ILE A 169 -5.19 -10.49 -7.09
CA ILE A 169 -5.74 -9.13 -7.03
C ILE A 169 -4.94 -8.18 -7.92
N THR A 170 -5.60 -7.19 -8.50
CA THR A 170 -4.96 -6.06 -9.17
C THR A 170 -5.18 -4.82 -8.33
N VAL A 171 -4.10 -4.27 -7.76
CA VAL A 171 -4.17 -3.07 -6.92
C VAL A 171 -4.34 -1.83 -7.80
N VAL A 172 -5.20 -0.90 -7.37
CA VAL A 172 -5.40 0.41 -7.99
C VAL A 172 -4.62 1.44 -7.19
N ASN A 173 -3.60 2.05 -7.82
CA ASN A 173 -2.83 3.12 -7.20
C ASN A 173 -3.37 4.49 -7.60
N ALA A 174 -3.19 5.50 -6.74
CA ALA A 174 -3.55 6.88 -7.03
C ALA A 174 -2.73 7.43 -8.22
N MET A 175 -3.32 8.36 -8.99
CA MET A 175 -2.61 9.02 -10.09
C MET A 175 -1.43 9.81 -9.53
N GLY A 176 -0.20 9.45 -9.93
CA GLY A 176 1.04 10.08 -9.47
C GLY A 176 1.74 10.90 -10.55
N LYS A 177 1.50 10.62 -11.84
CA LYS A 177 2.22 11.25 -12.95
C LYS A 177 1.26 11.60 -14.10
N LEU A 178 1.39 12.83 -14.62
CA LEU A 178 0.66 13.27 -15.80
C LEU A 178 1.68 13.45 -16.96
N TYR A 179 1.38 12.82 -18.09
CA TYR A 179 2.07 13.05 -19.36
C TYR A 179 1.06 13.60 -20.35
N GLU A 180 1.30 14.80 -20.85
CA GLU A 180 0.41 15.46 -21.81
C GLU A 180 1.16 15.73 -23.10
N THR A 181 0.51 15.46 -24.25
CA THR A 181 0.99 15.83 -25.57
C THR A 181 -0.06 16.72 -26.24
N VAL A 182 0.32 17.95 -26.56
CA VAL A 182 -0.55 18.89 -27.28
C VAL A 182 -0.04 19.02 -28.71
N THR A 183 -0.91 18.73 -29.68
CA THR A 183 -0.64 18.97 -31.11
C THR A 183 -1.42 20.18 -31.55
N VAL A 184 -0.70 21.18 -32.08
CA VAL A 184 -1.31 22.38 -32.68
C VAL A 184 -1.32 22.19 -34.18
N ALA A 185 -2.49 22.26 -34.79
CA ALA A 185 -2.70 22.19 -36.23
C ALA A 185 -2.69 23.59 -36.84
#